data_e1d81435058adc5b33934ae5d8b7a483
#
_entry.id   e1d81435058adc5b33934ae5d8b7a483
#
_cell.length_a   1.000
_cell.length_b   1.000
_cell.length_c   1.000
_cell.angle_alpha   90.00
_cell.angle_beta   90.00
_cell.angle_gamma   90.00
#
_symmetry.space_group_name_H-M   'P 1'
#
loop_
_entity.id
_entity.type
_entity.pdbx_description
1 polymer ?
#
loop_
_entity_poly.entity_id
_entity_poly.type
_entity_poly.pdbx_seq_one_letter_code
_entity_poly.pdbx_strand_id
1 'polypeptide(L)'
;LKVASIGPAGEAQSLLAGIVNEKGRIAARGGVGAVMGSKLLKAIAVKGGVKKIPIGDSPGLKDATNRFLSIIKSSEFGKGLTAAGTGGAVSFLVSIGDSPVKNWRLTGTESMPTANKLDSGNMDKYKKSGYACQACPIRCGAIIEQKEGPFAIPGEMHRPEYETLAALGTLLVNDNQEAVIKANDICNRYGIDTISTGTAIAFAMECYENGLVGKAETDGLDLTWGNAEAIVALTEKIARREGFGAVLADGPTKAAERIGQGSERFSVAVRGKGLPFHDPRMSPAGGTAFIADANPGHHMNSQVIGMLENGAALGTDPALQVPKLNPFEDFDKKGVIYSTGAAYQLLMDVSGLCALYAVNTQPPAVAELLAGVTGWDLRWEEALKTGRRILTLRQAFNARXLMQGRGSHPIRSICPQESRTNRCQ
;
A
#
# COMPACT_ATOMS: atom_id res chain seq x y z
N LEU A 1 -0.67 -6.10 -27.20
CA LEU A 1 -1.86 -6.37 -26.39
C LEU A 1 -1.50 -6.24 -24.91
N LYS A 2 -2.28 -5.48 -24.15
CA LYS A 2 -2.16 -5.36 -22.69
C LYS A 2 -3.41 -5.96 -22.07
N VAL A 3 -3.26 -6.69 -20.97
CA VAL A 3 -4.36 -7.39 -20.34
C VAL A 3 -4.41 -7.01 -18.86
N ALA A 4 -5.60 -6.74 -18.37
CA ALA A 4 -5.92 -6.62 -16.95
C ALA A 4 -6.94 -7.70 -16.63
N SER A 5 -6.71 -8.51 -15.61
CA SER A 5 -7.57 -9.67 -15.32
C SER A 5 -7.76 -9.87 -13.83
N ILE A 6 -8.82 -10.58 -13.47
CA ILE A 6 -9.00 -11.05 -12.10
C ILE A 6 -8.53 -12.50 -11.98
N GLY A 7 -8.00 -12.83 -10.81
CA GLY A 7 -7.65 -14.20 -10.45
C GLY A 7 -8.86 -14.96 -9.91
N PRO A 8 -8.66 -16.24 -9.52
CA PRO A 8 -9.75 -17.06 -8.95
C PRO A 8 -10.45 -16.39 -7.75
N ALA A 9 -9.71 -15.65 -6.92
CA ALA A 9 -10.32 -14.97 -5.77
C ALA A 9 -11.31 -13.88 -6.21
N GLY A 10 -11.06 -13.20 -7.35
CA GLY A 10 -12.00 -12.24 -7.91
C GLY A 10 -13.27 -12.92 -8.43
N GLU A 11 -13.11 -14.07 -9.07
CA GLU A 11 -14.26 -14.89 -9.52
C GLU A 11 -15.11 -15.34 -8.33
N ALA A 12 -14.45 -15.68 -7.21
CA ALA A 12 -15.11 -16.05 -5.94
C ALA A 12 -15.59 -14.82 -5.15
N GLN A 13 -15.46 -13.63 -5.70
CA GLN A 13 -15.91 -12.35 -5.11
C GLN A 13 -15.32 -12.06 -3.71
N SER A 14 -14.06 -12.48 -3.48
CA SER A 14 -13.34 -12.10 -2.26
C SER A 14 -13.15 -10.58 -2.23
N LEU A 15 -13.45 -9.95 -1.09
CA LEU A 15 -13.25 -8.50 -0.95
C LEU A 15 -11.76 -8.12 -0.89
N LEU A 16 -10.87 -9.11 -0.80
CA LEU A 16 -9.42 -8.89 -0.89
C LEU A 16 -8.93 -8.93 -2.35
N ALA A 17 -9.80 -9.26 -3.31
CA ALA A 17 -9.39 -9.45 -4.70
C ALA A 17 -9.12 -8.13 -5.42
N GLY A 18 -8.03 -8.12 -6.19
CA GLY A 18 -7.63 -7.01 -7.04
C GLY A 18 -7.68 -7.36 -8.52
N ILE A 19 -7.25 -6.42 -9.36
CA ILE A 19 -7.13 -6.58 -10.81
C ILE A 19 -5.65 -6.64 -11.16
N VAL A 20 -5.20 -7.75 -11.71
CA VAL A 20 -3.79 -8.03 -12.00
C VAL A 20 -3.46 -7.60 -13.42
N ASN A 21 -2.31 -6.98 -13.60
CA ASN A 21 -1.78 -6.64 -14.90
C ASN A 21 -0.24 -6.83 -14.89
N GLU A 22 0.34 -6.87 -16.04
CA GLU A 22 1.80 -6.92 -16.30
C GLU A 22 2.68 -7.43 -15.14
N LYS A 23 3.18 -8.65 -15.21
CA LYS A 23 4.18 -9.21 -14.28
C LYS A 23 3.76 -9.13 -12.81
N GLY A 24 2.45 -9.24 -12.53
CA GLY A 24 1.95 -9.24 -11.16
C GLY A 24 1.70 -7.87 -10.56
N ARG A 25 1.75 -6.78 -11.33
CA ARG A 25 1.29 -5.49 -10.85
C ARG A 25 -0.23 -5.55 -10.65
N ILE A 26 -0.69 -5.08 -9.51
CA ILE A 26 -2.09 -5.28 -9.13
C ILE A 26 -2.72 -3.97 -8.64
N ALA A 27 -3.93 -3.68 -9.15
CA ALA A 27 -4.82 -2.72 -8.52
C ALA A 27 -5.51 -3.47 -7.38
N ALA A 28 -4.84 -3.51 -6.22
CA ALA A 28 -5.08 -4.52 -5.21
C ALA A 28 -6.22 -4.17 -4.25
N ARG A 29 -6.26 -2.92 -3.79
CA ARG A 29 -7.06 -2.56 -2.61
C ARG A 29 -8.45 -2.02 -2.98
N GLY A 30 -9.44 -2.29 -2.10
CA GLY A 30 -10.81 -1.82 -2.29
C GLY A 30 -11.75 -2.83 -2.96
N GLY A 31 -11.30 -4.09 -3.15
CA GLY A 31 -12.16 -5.16 -3.66
C GLY A 31 -12.56 -5.03 -5.11
N VAL A 32 -11.77 -4.30 -5.92
CA VAL A 32 -12.12 -4.06 -7.34
C VAL A 32 -12.16 -5.37 -8.15
N GLY A 33 -11.39 -6.39 -7.75
CA GLY A 33 -11.46 -7.72 -8.36
C GLY A 33 -12.82 -8.38 -8.13
N ALA A 34 -13.37 -8.25 -6.91
CA ALA A 34 -14.69 -8.77 -6.61
C ALA A 34 -15.78 -8.06 -7.44
N VAL A 35 -15.61 -6.75 -7.70
CA VAL A 35 -16.54 -6.00 -8.56
C VAL A 35 -16.54 -6.58 -9.98
N MET A 36 -15.36 -6.85 -10.55
CA MET A 36 -15.28 -7.50 -11.87
C MET A 36 -15.93 -8.89 -11.83
N GLY A 37 -15.63 -9.69 -10.78
CA GLY A 37 -16.21 -11.02 -10.61
C GLY A 37 -17.72 -11.01 -10.55
N SER A 38 -18.30 -10.05 -9.78
CA SER A 38 -19.77 -9.93 -9.66
C SER A 38 -20.46 -9.57 -10.99
N LYS A 39 -19.69 -9.05 -11.94
CA LYS A 39 -20.18 -8.70 -13.28
C LYS A 39 -19.80 -9.77 -14.33
N LEU A 40 -19.26 -10.91 -13.88
CA LEU A 40 -18.80 -12.00 -14.75
C LEU A 40 -17.76 -11.51 -15.77
N LEU A 41 -16.97 -10.49 -15.41
CA LEU A 41 -15.96 -9.91 -16.29
C LEU A 41 -14.58 -10.43 -15.87
N LYS A 42 -14.03 -11.38 -16.64
CA LYS A 42 -12.76 -12.04 -16.32
C LYS A 42 -11.56 -11.14 -16.62
N ALA A 43 -11.57 -10.45 -17.75
CA ALA A 43 -10.43 -9.69 -18.22
C ALA A 43 -10.81 -8.61 -19.21
N ILE A 44 -9.98 -7.58 -19.29
CA ILE A 44 -10.06 -6.54 -20.32
C ILE A 44 -8.73 -6.58 -21.08
N ALA A 45 -8.79 -6.74 -22.38
CA ALA A 45 -7.61 -6.76 -23.26
C ALA A 45 -7.65 -5.57 -24.21
N VAL A 46 -6.56 -4.81 -24.24
CA VAL A 46 -6.49 -3.59 -25.04
C VAL A 46 -5.29 -3.67 -26.01
N LYS A 47 -5.53 -3.27 -27.23
CA LYS A 47 -4.48 -3.09 -28.24
C LYS A 47 -4.51 -1.65 -28.70
N GLY A 48 -3.42 -0.93 -28.48
CA GLY A 48 -3.32 0.46 -28.94
C GLY A 48 -3.29 0.54 -30.48
N GLY A 49 -3.99 1.52 -31.02
CA GLY A 49 -4.02 1.79 -32.45
C GLY A 49 -3.26 3.05 -32.87
N VAL A 50 -3.13 4.00 -31.95
CA VAL A 50 -2.47 5.28 -32.21
C VAL A 50 -0.96 5.09 -32.11
N LYS A 51 -0.24 5.36 -33.19
CA LYS A 51 1.22 5.21 -33.26
C LYS A 51 1.96 6.43 -32.71
N LYS A 52 1.36 7.61 -32.80
CA LYS A 52 1.98 8.85 -32.35
C LYS A 52 0.96 9.71 -31.62
N ILE A 53 1.24 9.98 -30.35
CA ILE A 53 0.41 10.85 -29.53
C ILE A 53 0.77 12.30 -29.89
N PRO A 54 -0.21 13.16 -30.19
CA PRO A 54 0.07 14.58 -30.39
C PRO A 54 0.67 15.20 -29.14
N ILE A 55 1.70 16.02 -29.30
CA ILE A 55 2.38 16.74 -28.22
C ILE A 55 2.17 18.22 -28.48
N GLY A 56 1.71 18.95 -27.47
CA GLY A 56 1.39 20.37 -27.57
C GLY A 56 2.62 21.25 -27.76
N ASP A 57 3.69 20.99 -26.99
CA ASP A 57 4.96 21.70 -27.08
C ASP A 57 6.11 20.70 -26.99
N SER A 58 6.58 20.22 -28.11
CA SER A 58 7.64 19.20 -28.14
C SER A 58 8.99 19.68 -27.61
N PRO A 59 9.47 20.89 -27.94
CA PRO A 59 10.70 21.40 -27.32
C PRO A 59 10.57 21.55 -25.80
N GLY A 60 9.49 22.19 -25.32
CA GLY A 60 9.23 22.36 -23.89
C GLY A 60 9.17 21.04 -23.14
N LEU A 61 8.48 20.05 -23.72
CA LEU A 61 8.40 18.71 -23.13
C LEU A 61 9.77 18.06 -23.02
N LYS A 62 10.61 18.20 -24.05
CA LYS A 62 11.97 17.64 -24.04
C LYS A 62 12.79 18.23 -22.91
N ASP A 63 12.74 19.56 -22.74
CA ASP A 63 13.48 20.26 -21.69
C ASP A 63 12.96 19.89 -20.30
N ALA A 64 11.64 19.88 -20.11
CA ALA A 64 11.01 19.45 -18.85
C ALA A 64 11.38 18.01 -18.50
N THR A 65 11.38 17.11 -19.50
CA THR A 65 11.77 15.71 -19.31
C THR A 65 13.22 15.60 -18.86
N ASN A 66 14.13 16.35 -19.49
CA ASN A 66 15.55 16.33 -19.13
C ASN A 66 15.75 16.80 -17.68
N ARG A 67 15.09 17.88 -17.29
CA ARG A 67 15.14 18.36 -15.90
C ARG A 67 14.58 17.32 -14.91
N PHE A 68 13.42 16.76 -15.22
CA PHE A 68 12.77 15.74 -14.38
C PHE A 68 13.69 14.52 -14.19
N LEU A 69 14.28 14.02 -15.29
CA LEU A 69 15.20 12.89 -15.25
C LEU A 69 16.47 13.20 -14.46
N SER A 70 16.98 14.44 -14.56
CA SER A 70 18.14 14.86 -13.78
C SER A 70 17.85 14.80 -12.29
N ILE A 71 16.69 15.31 -11.87
CA ILE A 71 16.26 15.27 -10.45
C ILE A 71 16.20 13.80 -9.97
N ILE A 72 15.55 12.93 -10.73
CA ILE A 72 15.40 11.52 -10.35
C ILE A 72 16.78 10.84 -10.23
N LYS A 73 17.67 11.07 -11.20
CA LYS A 73 18.99 10.43 -11.23
C LYS A 73 19.91 10.89 -10.09
N SER A 74 19.77 12.14 -9.65
CA SER A 74 20.58 12.66 -8.54
C SER A 74 20.08 12.24 -7.16
N SER A 75 18.83 11.75 -7.07
CA SER A 75 18.20 11.40 -5.80
C SER A 75 18.82 10.16 -5.17
N GLU A 76 19.28 10.25 -3.92
CA GLU A 76 19.78 9.10 -3.17
C GLU A 76 18.65 8.09 -2.90
N PHE A 77 17.44 8.57 -2.62
CA PHE A 77 16.27 7.71 -2.47
C PHE A 77 15.99 6.94 -3.78
N GLY A 78 16.08 7.64 -4.93
CA GLY A 78 15.94 7.00 -6.23
C GLY A 78 16.98 5.92 -6.49
N LYS A 79 18.23 6.17 -6.11
CA LYS A 79 19.33 5.18 -6.22
C LYS A 79 19.07 3.96 -5.34
N GLY A 80 18.61 4.18 -4.11
CA GLY A 80 18.25 3.10 -3.19
C GLY A 80 17.12 2.22 -3.76
N LEU A 81 16.11 2.86 -4.35
CA LEU A 81 15.01 2.13 -5.01
C LEU A 81 15.52 1.31 -6.20
N THR A 82 16.48 1.84 -6.97
CA THR A 82 17.09 1.11 -8.10
C THR A 82 17.82 -0.15 -7.59
N ALA A 83 18.55 -0.02 -6.50
CA ALA A 83 19.34 -1.11 -5.93
C ALA A 83 18.45 -2.20 -5.31
N ALA A 84 17.57 -1.82 -4.41
CA ALA A 84 16.87 -2.76 -3.53
C ALA A 84 15.33 -2.75 -3.67
N GLY A 85 14.76 -1.81 -4.45
CA GLY A 85 13.31 -1.65 -4.49
C GLY A 85 12.78 -1.10 -3.16
N THR A 86 11.47 -1.12 -3.01
CA THR A 86 10.83 -0.62 -1.78
C THR A 86 11.17 -1.47 -0.55
N GLY A 87 11.39 -2.78 -0.75
CA GLY A 87 11.69 -3.71 0.33
C GLY A 87 13.11 -3.59 0.89
N GLY A 88 13.94 -2.70 0.36
CA GLY A 88 15.31 -2.49 0.88
C GLY A 88 15.36 -1.78 2.23
N ALA A 89 14.23 -1.32 2.75
CA ALA A 89 14.17 -0.48 3.94
C ALA A 89 13.38 -1.09 5.10
N VAL A 90 13.08 -2.40 5.08
CA VAL A 90 12.23 -3.01 6.13
C VAL A 90 12.85 -2.80 7.52
N SER A 91 14.11 -3.19 7.69
CA SER A 91 14.80 -3.07 9.00
C SER A 91 14.89 -1.62 9.46
N PHE A 92 15.15 -0.70 8.54
CA PHE A 92 15.19 0.73 8.85
C PHE A 92 13.80 1.22 9.31
N LEU A 93 12.74 0.85 8.59
CA LEU A 93 11.38 1.29 8.94
C LEU A 93 10.91 0.68 10.27
N VAL A 94 11.36 -0.55 10.59
CA VAL A 94 11.15 -1.13 11.93
C VAL A 94 11.89 -0.28 12.97
N SER A 95 13.16 0.07 12.71
CA SER A 95 13.99 0.76 13.70
C SER A 95 13.45 2.14 14.08
N ILE A 96 12.80 2.84 13.14
CA ILE A 96 12.21 4.16 13.41
C ILE A 96 10.74 4.06 13.88
N GLY A 97 10.20 2.84 14.01
CA GLY A 97 8.83 2.64 14.47
C GLY A 97 7.76 2.78 13.40
N ASP A 98 8.14 2.93 12.13
CA ASP A 98 7.19 3.10 11.03
C ASP A 98 6.54 1.78 10.61
N SER A 99 7.31 0.67 10.65
CA SER A 99 6.78 -0.65 10.31
C SER A 99 6.18 -1.29 11.56
N PRO A 100 4.86 -1.55 11.60
CA PRO A 100 4.24 -2.17 12.77
C PRO A 100 4.61 -3.65 12.91
N VAL A 101 4.59 -4.13 14.15
CA VAL A 101 4.90 -5.51 14.51
C VAL A 101 3.72 -6.08 15.31
N LYS A 102 3.46 -7.39 15.13
CA LYS A 102 2.49 -8.15 15.92
C LYS A 102 1.10 -7.47 15.94
N ASN A 103 0.46 -7.39 14.78
CA ASN A 103 -0.86 -6.77 14.57
C ASN A 103 -0.95 -5.35 15.20
N TRP A 104 0.10 -4.51 14.96
CA TRP A 104 0.16 -3.11 15.42
C TRP A 104 0.37 -2.94 16.93
N ARG A 105 0.50 -4.05 17.68
CA ARG A 105 0.70 -3.97 19.12
C ARG A 105 2.08 -3.45 19.51
N LEU A 106 3.07 -3.77 18.68
CA LEU A 106 4.48 -3.49 18.96
C LEU A 106 5.11 -2.69 17.83
N THR A 107 6.26 -2.07 18.11
CA THR A 107 7.06 -1.31 17.16
C THR A 107 8.52 -1.31 17.62
N GLY A 108 9.43 -0.96 16.72
CA GLY A 108 10.84 -0.81 17.04
C GLY A 108 11.66 -2.09 16.96
N THR A 109 12.98 -1.93 16.94
CA THR A 109 13.93 -3.02 16.75
C THR A 109 13.81 -4.10 17.84
N GLU A 110 13.51 -3.71 19.08
CA GLU A 110 13.37 -4.65 20.19
C GLU A 110 12.24 -5.65 19.94
N SER A 111 11.20 -5.21 19.24
CA SER A 111 10.04 -6.06 18.93
C SER A 111 10.31 -7.04 17.79
N MET A 112 11.25 -6.74 16.92
CA MET A 112 11.66 -7.64 15.82
C MET A 112 13.14 -7.43 15.49
N PRO A 113 14.04 -7.94 16.33
CA PRO A 113 15.49 -7.76 16.12
C PRO A 113 16.02 -8.44 14.86
N THR A 114 15.24 -9.36 14.27
CA THR A 114 15.61 -10.07 13.04
C THR A 114 15.01 -9.43 11.77
N ALA A 115 14.44 -8.23 11.86
CA ALA A 115 13.78 -7.57 10.73
C ALA A 115 14.66 -7.44 9.49
N ASN A 116 15.99 -7.33 9.68
CA ASN A 116 16.96 -7.24 8.59
C ASN A 116 16.93 -8.46 7.66
N LYS A 117 16.51 -9.62 8.15
CA LYS A 117 16.35 -10.81 7.29
C LYS A 117 15.33 -10.56 6.17
N LEU A 118 14.39 -9.64 6.38
CA LEU A 118 13.35 -9.33 5.41
C LEU A 118 13.79 -8.27 4.37
N ASP A 119 14.91 -7.58 4.59
CA ASP A 119 15.38 -6.58 3.63
C ASP A 119 15.62 -7.24 2.26
N SER A 120 15.13 -6.62 1.20
CA SER A 120 15.14 -7.24 -0.12
C SER A 120 16.55 -7.41 -0.72
N GLY A 121 17.58 -6.78 -0.13
CA GLY A 121 18.97 -7.11 -0.45
C GLY A 121 19.31 -8.56 -0.13
N ASN A 122 18.69 -9.13 0.89
CA ASN A 122 18.86 -10.53 1.25
C ASN A 122 18.13 -11.49 0.30
N MET A 123 17.30 -10.95 -0.60
CA MET A 123 16.63 -11.73 -1.66
C MET A 123 17.44 -11.83 -2.95
N ASP A 124 18.62 -11.21 -3.01
CA ASP A 124 19.41 -11.20 -4.25
C ASP A 124 19.84 -12.61 -4.67
N LYS A 125 19.95 -13.55 -3.73
CA LYS A 125 20.20 -14.97 -4.04
C LYS A 125 19.08 -15.61 -4.89
N TYR A 126 17.86 -15.04 -4.84
CA TYR A 126 16.72 -15.48 -5.65
C TYR A 126 16.52 -14.64 -6.91
N LYS A 127 17.27 -13.55 -7.05
CA LYS A 127 17.06 -12.56 -8.11
C LYS A 127 17.54 -13.08 -9.46
N LYS A 128 16.63 -13.13 -10.41
CA LYS A 128 16.92 -13.52 -11.80
C LYS A 128 17.25 -12.32 -12.67
N SER A 129 16.46 -11.23 -12.53
CA SER A 129 16.65 -10.02 -13.34
C SER A 129 15.96 -8.82 -12.70
N GLY A 130 16.48 -7.64 -13.02
CA GLY A 130 15.77 -6.39 -12.73
C GLY A 130 14.79 -6.06 -13.85
N TYR A 131 13.73 -5.30 -13.55
CA TYR A 131 12.85 -4.76 -14.58
C TYR A 131 12.33 -3.39 -14.19
N ALA A 132 11.79 -2.69 -15.18
CA ALA A 132 11.17 -1.38 -14.99
C ALA A 132 9.73 -1.38 -15.49
N CYS A 133 8.88 -0.55 -14.89
CA CYS A 133 7.64 -0.14 -15.56
C CYS A 133 8.01 0.62 -16.83
N GLN A 134 7.06 0.75 -17.75
CA GLN A 134 7.33 1.37 -19.06
C GLN A 134 7.97 2.75 -18.91
N ALA A 135 9.14 2.92 -19.51
CA ALA A 135 9.94 4.17 -19.53
C ALA A 135 10.38 4.68 -18.15
N CYS A 136 10.30 3.85 -17.08
CA CYS A 136 10.66 4.28 -15.74
C CYS A 136 12.18 4.27 -15.52
N PRO A 137 12.81 5.42 -15.19
CA PRO A 137 14.26 5.47 -14.94
C PRO A 137 14.69 4.84 -13.61
N ILE A 138 13.81 4.72 -12.64
CA ILE A 138 14.14 4.17 -11.31
C ILE A 138 14.39 2.66 -11.36
N ARG A 139 13.59 1.90 -12.13
CA ARG A 139 13.78 0.46 -12.34
C ARG A 139 13.78 -0.34 -11.02
N CYS A 140 12.85 -0.04 -10.11
CA CYS A 140 12.81 -0.64 -8.77
C CYS A 140 12.35 -2.11 -8.75
N GLY A 141 11.85 -2.64 -9.84
CA GLY A 141 11.32 -4.00 -9.92
C GLY A 141 12.40 -5.08 -10.07
N ALA A 142 12.12 -6.26 -9.54
CA ALA A 142 12.96 -7.45 -9.77
C ALA A 142 12.09 -8.67 -9.97
N ILE A 143 12.57 -9.60 -10.77
CA ILE A 143 11.99 -10.94 -10.95
C ILE A 143 12.85 -11.89 -10.11
N ILE A 144 12.19 -12.71 -9.32
CA ILE A 144 12.85 -13.69 -8.47
C ILE A 144 12.34 -15.11 -8.78
N GLU A 145 13.10 -16.10 -8.39
CA GLU A 145 12.82 -17.52 -8.57
C GLU A 145 13.33 -18.27 -7.35
N GLN A 146 12.46 -19.08 -6.74
CA GLN A 146 12.80 -19.86 -5.55
C GLN A 146 12.38 -21.30 -5.84
N LYS A 147 13.35 -22.10 -6.29
CA LYS A 147 13.08 -23.45 -6.82
C LYS A 147 13.12 -24.56 -5.78
N GLU A 148 13.76 -24.31 -4.65
CA GLU A 148 14.05 -25.35 -3.68
C GLU A 148 13.47 -25.02 -2.32
N GLY A 149 13.44 -26.03 -1.44
CA GLY A 149 12.97 -25.89 -0.07
C GLY A 149 11.45 -26.06 0.05
N PRO A 150 10.96 -26.03 1.28
CA PRO A 150 9.54 -26.26 1.55
C PRO A 150 8.62 -25.13 1.01
N PHE A 151 9.20 -23.98 0.73
CA PHE A 151 8.46 -22.83 0.22
C PHE A 151 8.75 -22.55 -1.26
N ALA A 152 9.19 -23.56 -2.02
CA ALA A 152 9.45 -23.40 -3.46
C ALA A 152 8.22 -22.87 -4.21
N ILE A 153 8.47 -22.04 -5.23
CA ILE A 153 7.42 -21.48 -6.08
C ILE A 153 7.50 -22.09 -7.49
N PRO A 154 6.37 -22.21 -8.20
CA PRO A 154 6.34 -22.91 -9.47
C PRO A 154 6.85 -22.11 -10.67
N GLY A 155 7.71 -21.14 -10.47
CA GLY A 155 8.28 -20.35 -11.56
C GLY A 155 8.75 -18.97 -11.08
N GLU A 156 8.80 -18.06 -12.02
CA GLU A 156 9.23 -16.68 -11.74
C GLU A 156 8.09 -15.85 -11.17
N MET A 157 8.44 -14.90 -10.30
CA MET A 157 7.47 -13.96 -9.77
C MET A 157 8.13 -12.59 -9.52
N HIS A 158 7.31 -11.61 -9.28
CA HIS A 158 7.72 -10.27 -8.87
C HIS A 158 8.26 -10.33 -7.43
N ARG A 159 9.44 -9.73 -7.18
CA ARG A 159 10.01 -9.61 -5.83
C ARG A 159 9.00 -8.89 -4.91
N PRO A 160 8.78 -9.39 -3.67
CA PRO A 160 7.89 -8.69 -2.73
C PRO A 160 8.29 -7.23 -2.52
N GLU A 161 7.30 -6.34 -2.53
CA GLU A 161 7.47 -4.94 -2.18
C GLU A 161 7.44 -4.76 -0.66
N TYR A 162 7.84 -3.58 -0.15
CA TYR A 162 7.85 -3.29 1.29
C TYR A 162 6.54 -3.68 1.97
N GLU A 163 5.41 -3.25 1.41
CA GLU A 163 4.10 -3.52 2.01
C GLU A 163 3.84 -5.03 2.16
N THR A 164 4.31 -5.84 1.21
CA THR A 164 4.19 -7.30 1.28
C THR A 164 5.09 -7.88 2.37
N LEU A 165 6.34 -7.36 2.45
CA LEU A 165 7.31 -7.80 3.46
C LEU A 165 6.83 -7.45 4.87
N ALA A 166 6.22 -6.29 5.03
CA ALA A 166 5.60 -5.91 6.29
C ALA A 166 4.36 -6.75 6.59
N ALA A 167 3.47 -6.93 5.61
CA ALA A 167 2.21 -7.67 5.77
C ALA A 167 2.42 -9.12 6.22
N LEU A 168 3.34 -9.81 5.55
CA LEU A 168 3.56 -11.25 5.75
C LEU A 168 4.80 -11.55 6.60
N GLY A 169 5.51 -10.49 6.98
CA GLY A 169 6.70 -10.55 7.82
C GLY A 169 6.49 -9.84 9.15
N THR A 170 6.80 -8.53 9.24
CA THR A 170 6.83 -7.83 10.52
C THR A 170 5.50 -7.89 11.27
N LEU A 171 4.39 -7.70 10.57
CA LEU A 171 3.06 -7.73 11.19
C LEU A 171 2.77 -9.08 11.85
N LEU A 172 3.30 -10.18 11.30
CA LEU A 172 3.09 -11.57 11.77
C LEU A 172 4.26 -12.09 12.61
N VAL A 173 5.26 -11.25 12.88
CA VAL A 173 6.51 -11.63 13.58
C VAL A 173 7.23 -12.77 12.84
N ASN A 174 7.13 -12.79 11.51
CA ASN A 174 7.70 -13.84 10.66
C ASN A 174 8.97 -13.30 9.98
N ASP A 175 10.13 -13.86 10.32
CA ASP A 175 11.39 -13.47 9.68
C ASP A 175 11.83 -14.47 8.59
N ASN A 176 10.98 -15.43 8.23
CA ASN A 176 11.27 -16.41 7.19
C ASN A 176 10.98 -15.82 5.81
N GLN A 177 12.03 -15.34 5.16
CA GLN A 177 11.93 -14.69 3.85
C GLN A 177 11.34 -15.60 2.78
N GLU A 178 11.67 -16.91 2.83
CA GLU A 178 11.18 -17.88 1.84
C GLU A 178 9.67 -18.07 1.95
N ALA A 179 9.14 -18.09 3.18
CA ALA A 179 7.70 -18.18 3.42
C ALA A 179 6.98 -16.92 2.92
N VAL A 180 7.59 -15.73 3.11
CA VAL A 180 7.03 -14.48 2.58
C VAL A 180 6.98 -14.51 1.05
N ILE A 181 8.05 -15.00 0.40
CA ILE A 181 8.09 -15.16 -1.06
C ILE A 181 6.95 -16.11 -1.51
N LYS A 182 6.78 -17.24 -0.83
CA LYS A 182 5.73 -18.21 -1.17
C LYS A 182 4.33 -17.62 -1.00
N ALA A 183 4.08 -16.96 0.11
CA ALA A 183 2.77 -16.31 0.36
C ALA A 183 2.48 -15.21 -0.67
N ASN A 184 3.51 -14.42 -1.05
CA ASN A 184 3.39 -13.42 -2.11
C ASN A 184 3.04 -14.08 -3.46
N ASP A 185 3.67 -15.21 -3.81
CA ASP A 185 3.36 -15.94 -5.04
C ASP A 185 1.88 -16.39 -5.05
N ILE A 186 1.40 -16.93 -3.93
CA ILE A 186 0.00 -17.32 -3.78
C ILE A 186 -0.91 -16.10 -4.01
N CYS A 187 -0.64 -15.00 -3.33
CA CYS A 187 -1.44 -13.78 -3.49
C CYS A 187 -1.49 -13.32 -4.94
N ASN A 188 -0.34 -13.30 -5.62
CA ASN A 188 -0.25 -12.85 -7.02
C ASN A 188 -1.03 -13.80 -7.96
N ARG A 189 -0.90 -15.11 -7.79
CA ARG A 189 -1.56 -16.08 -8.66
C ARG A 189 -3.08 -16.09 -8.48
N TYR A 190 -3.55 -15.89 -7.26
CA TYR A 190 -4.99 -15.86 -6.98
C TYR A 190 -5.58 -14.46 -7.17
N GLY A 191 -4.75 -13.43 -7.28
CA GLY A 191 -5.19 -12.05 -7.50
C GLY A 191 -5.73 -11.40 -6.24
N ILE A 192 -5.11 -11.63 -5.08
CA ILE A 192 -5.50 -10.99 -3.81
C ILE A 192 -4.42 -10.02 -3.30
N ASP A 193 -4.87 -9.03 -2.55
CA ASP A 193 -4.03 -7.98 -1.95
C ASP A 193 -3.21 -8.53 -0.78
N THR A 194 -1.88 -8.42 -0.86
CA THR A 194 -0.99 -8.88 0.22
C THR A 194 -1.20 -8.11 1.53
N ILE A 195 -1.47 -6.80 1.44
CA ILE A 195 -1.72 -5.96 2.64
C ILE A 195 -2.93 -6.50 3.42
N SER A 196 -4.05 -6.66 2.72
CA SER A 196 -5.29 -7.13 3.34
C SER A 196 -5.19 -8.58 3.81
N THR A 197 -4.46 -9.42 3.06
CA THR A 197 -4.22 -10.82 3.46
C THR A 197 -3.41 -10.86 4.76
N GLY A 198 -2.29 -10.13 4.84
CA GLY A 198 -1.48 -10.08 6.07
C GLY A 198 -2.28 -9.54 7.26
N THR A 199 -3.08 -8.47 7.03
CA THR A 199 -3.93 -7.92 8.10
C THR A 199 -4.96 -8.96 8.58
N ALA A 200 -5.55 -9.75 7.68
CA ALA A 200 -6.52 -10.79 8.05
C ALA A 200 -5.84 -11.92 8.82
N ILE A 201 -4.60 -12.29 8.44
CA ILE A 201 -3.83 -13.32 9.16
C ILE A 201 -3.42 -12.80 10.54
N ALA A 202 -2.94 -11.55 10.63
CA ALA A 202 -2.57 -10.94 11.92
C ALA A 202 -3.76 -10.92 12.89
N PHE A 203 -4.92 -10.51 12.39
CA PHE A 203 -6.17 -10.55 13.15
C PHE A 203 -6.46 -11.98 13.66
N ALA A 204 -6.33 -12.99 12.79
CA ALA A 204 -6.57 -14.39 13.16
C ALA A 204 -5.57 -14.88 14.21
N MET A 205 -4.28 -14.53 14.07
CA MET A 205 -3.25 -14.89 15.05
C MET A 205 -3.53 -14.25 16.41
N GLU A 206 -4.00 -13.00 16.42
CA GLU A 206 -4.35 -12.35 17.70
C GLU A 206 -5.60 -12.98 18.33
N CYS A 207 -6.60 -13.35 17.52
CA CYS A 207 -7.75 -14.12 18.03
C CYS A 207 -7.32 -15.48 18.61
N TYR A 208 -6.38 -16.15 17.95
CA TYR A 208 -5.83 -17.45 18.40
C TYR A 208 -5.07 -17.28 19.71
N GLU A 209 -4.18 -16.27 19.80
CA GLU A 209 -3.41 -15.97 21.02
C GLU A 209 -4.32 -15.71 22.22
N ASN A 210 -5.50 -15.11 21.96
CA ASN A 210 -6.47 -14.77 23.02
C ASN A 210 -7.56 -15.83 23.22
N GLY A 211 -7.44 -17.00 22.58
CA GLY A 211 -8.35 -18.12 22.78
C GLY A 211 -9.74 -17.96 22.19
N LEU A 212 -9.93 -17.00 21.27
CA LEU A 212 -11.23 -16.82 20.59
C LEU A 212 -11.44 -17.84 19.47
N VAL A 213 -10.36 -18.37 18.95
CA VAL A 213 -10.35 -19.51 18.01
C VAL A 213 -9.22 -20.44 18.40
N GLY A 214 -9.42 -21.73 18.23
CA GLY A 214 -8.41 -22.76 18.50
C GLY A 214 -8.11 -23.60 17.27
N LYS A 215 -7.35 -24.68 17.43
CA LYS A 215 -7.00 -25.58 16.32
C LYS A 215 -8.21 -26.19 15.63
N ALA A 216 -9.31 -26.41 16.37
CA ALA A 216 -10.52 -26.95 15.79
C ALA A 216 -11.14 -25.98 14.77
N GLU A 217 -11.18 -24.70 15.08
CA GLU A 217 -11.74 -23.68 14.19
C GLU A 217 -10.77 -23.31 13.04
N THR A 218 -9.45 -23.44 13.27
CA THR A 218 -8.43 -23.03 12.29
C THR A 218 -8.01 -24.17 11.36
N ASP A 219 -8.83 -25.20 11.23
CA ASP A 219 -8.56 -26.40 10.39
C ASP A 219 -7.24 -27.10 10.79
N GLY A 220 -6.93 -27.12 12.09
CA GLY A 220 -5.71 -27.74 12.61
C GLY A 220 -4.48 -26.85 12.59
N LEU A 221 -4.55 -25.64 12.04
CA LEU A 221 -3.39 -24.74 11.92
C LEU A 221 -3.04 -24.16 13.30
N ASP A 222 -1.75 -24.14 13.58
CA ASP A 222 -1.20 -23.52 14.79
C ASP A 222 -0.83 -22.06 14.48
N LEU A 223 -1.74 -21.14 14.77
CA LEU A 223 -1.60 -19.73 14.42
C LEU A 223 -0.77 -18.94 15.45
N THR A 224 0.31 -19.55 15.94
CA THR A 224 1.26 -18.82 16.81
C THR A 224 2.09 -17.84 15.95
N TRP A 225 2.46 -16.72 16.58
CA TRP A 225 3.21 -15.66 15.89
C TRP A 225 4.53 -16.22 15.32
N GLY A 226 4.80 -15.85 14.07
CA GLY A 226 6.02 -16.26 13.36
C GLY A 226 5.96 -17.66 12.75
N ASN A 227 4.86 -18.40 12.88
CA ASN A 227 4.75 -19.75 12.33
C ASN A 227 4.63 -19.67 10.79
N ALA A 228 5.76 -19.81 10.12
CA ALA A 228 5.89 -19.64 8.66
C ALA A 228 4.99 -20.60 7.88
N GLU A 229 4.92 -21.86 8.32
CA GLU A 229 4.10 -22.90 7.67
C GLU A 229 2.62 -22.55 7.75
N ALA A 230 2.17 -22.14 8.95
CA ALA A 230 0.76 -21.76 9.17
C ALA A 230 0.41 -20.50 8.36
N ILE A 231 1.32 -19.51 8.26
CA ILE A 231 1.11 -18.30 7.46
C ILE A 231 0.89 -18.66 5.99
N VAL A 232 1.76 -19.51 5.42
CA VAL A 232 1.64 -19.91 4.01
C VAL A 232 0.35 -20.71 3.77
N ALA A 233 0.06 -21.68 4.65
CA ALA A 233 -1.14 -22.50 4.53
C ALA A 233 -2.41 -21.64 4.63
N LEU A 234 -2.45 -20.71 5.59
CA LEU A 234 -3.61 -19.84 5.76
C LEU A 234 -3.76 -18.85 4.60
N THR A 235 -2.63 -18.36 4.04
CA THR A 235 -2.67 -17.52 2.83
C THR A 235 -3.37 -18.27 1.69
N GLU A 236 -3.03 -19.55 1.49
CA GLU A 236 -3.66 -20.35 0.43
C GLU A 236 -5.15 -20.59 0.70
N LYS A 237 -5.51 -20.92 1.94
CA LYS A 237 -6.92 -21.09 2.33
C LYS A 237 -7.73 -19.79 2.11
N ILE A 238 -7.18 -18.62 2.46
CA ILE A 238 -7.81 -17.32 2.19
C ILE A 238 -8.02 -17.12 0.69
N ALA A 239 -6.98 -17.39 -0.10
CA ALA A 239 -7.01 -17.22 -1.55
C ALA A 239 -8.05 -18.11 -2.23
N ARG A 240 -8.27 -19.31 -1.69
CA ARG A 240 -9.26 -20.30 -2.19
C ARG A 240 -10.64 -20.16 -1.56
N ARG A 241 -10.80 -19.39 -0.49
CA ARG A 241 -12.00 -19.28 0.36
C ARG A 241 -12.38 -20.66 0.92
N GLU A 242 -11.41 -21.39 1.46
CA GLU A 242 -11.59 -22.73 2.00
C GLU A 242 -11.42 -22.76 3.52
N GLY A 243 -12.23 -23.56 4.22
CA GLY A 243 -12.14 -23.74 5.67
C GLY A 243 -12.09 -22.41 6.42
N PHE A 244 -11.17 -22.26 7.38
CA PHE A 244 -11.00 -21.02 8.14
C PHE A 244 -10.61 -19.85 7.24
N GLY A 245 -9.95 -20.12 6.10
CA GLY A 245 -9.64 -19.06 5.12
C GLY A 245 -10.91 -18.39 4.57
N ALA A 246 -12.04 -19.11 4.47
CA ALA A 246 -13.29 -18.49 4.02
C ALA A 246 -13.83 -17.45 5.01
N VAL A 247 -13.55 -17.63 6.32
CA VAL A 247 -13.90 -16.66 7.34
C VAL A 247 -13.16 -15.35 7.10
N LEU A 248 -11.90 -15.44 6.69
CA LEU A 248 -10.95 -14.33 6.56
C LEU A 248 -10.97 -13.64 5.19
N ALA A 249 -11.52 -14.29 4.16
CA ALA A 249 -11.38 -13.87 2.74
C ALA A 249 -12.05 -12.53 2.41
N ASP A 250 -12.77 -11.94 3.36
CA ASP A 250 -13.40 -10.62 3.19
C ASP A 250 -12.79 -9.58 4.15
N GLY A 251 -11.64 -9.91 4.75
CA GLY A 251 -10.87 -8.99 5.60
C GLY A 251 -11.23 -9.06 7.08
N PRO A 252 -10.43 -8.41 7.93
CA PRO A 252 -10.53 -8.60 9.38
C PRO A 252 -11.87 -8.13 9.97
N THR A 253 -12.47 -7.07 9.42
CA THR A 253 -13.75 -6.57 9.95
C THR A 253 -14.88 -7.59 9.72
N LYS A 254 -14.94 -8.18 8.51
CA LYS A 254 -15.94 -9.20 8.22
C LYS A 254 -15.66 -10.52 8.98
N ALA A 255 -14.39 -10.83 9.15
CA ALA A 255 -13.98 -11.97 9.96
C ALA A 255 -14.43 -11.79 11.43
N ALA A 256 -14.25 -10.58 11.97
CA ALA A 256 -14.68 -10.28 13.34
C ALA A 256 -16.20 -10.44 13.51
N GLU A 257 -16.99 -10.00 12.52
CA GLU A 257 -18.45 -10.20 12.53
C GLU A 257 -18.83 -11.69 12.58
N ARG A 258 -18.05 -12.56 11.90
CA ARG A 258 -18.30 -14.00 11.84
C ARG A 258 -17.84 -14.73 13.11
N ILE A 259 -16.69 -14.35 13.68
CA ILE A 259 -16.12 -14.96 14.88
C ILE A 259 -16.89 -14.50 16.13
N GLY A 260 -17.24 -13.20 16.18
CA GLY A 260 -17.91 -12.64 17.35
C GLY A 260 -16.99 -12.58 18.56
N GLN A 261 -17.54 -12.82 19.75
CA GLN A 261 -16.81 -12.94 21.03
C GLN A 261 -15.92 -11.72 21.36
N GLY A 262 -16.26 -10.53 20.83
CA GLY A 262 -15.47 -9.32 21.08
C GLY A 262 -14.20 -9.24 20.22
N SER A 263 -14.08 -10.07 19.19
CA SER A 263 -12.89 -10.09 18.31
C SER A 263 -12.69 -8.80 17.52
N GLU A 264 -13.74 -7.98 17.39
CA GLU A 264 -13.63 -6.69 16.68
C GLU A 264 -12.54 -5.79 17.24
N ARG A 265 -12.17 -5.96 18.51
CA ARG A 265 -11.10 -5.18 19.16
C ARG A 265 -9.72 -5.45 18.52
N PHE A 266 -9.56 -6.59 17.86
CA PHE A 266 -8.31 -6.96 17.17
C PHE A 266 -8.30 -6.58 15.70
N SER A 267 -9.41 -6.04 15.17
CA SER A 267 -9.54 -5.68 13.76
C SER A 267 -8.99 -4.28 13.50
N VAL A 268 -7.73 -4.19 13.08
CA VAL A 268 -7.10 -2.89 12.76
C VAL A 268 -7.48 -2.50 11.33
N ALA A 269 -8.52 -1.68 11.21
CA ALA A 269 -9.09 -1.33 9.91
C ALA A 269 -9.80 0.03 9.96
N VAL A 270 -9.80 0.73 8.82
CA VAL A 270 -10.58 1.96 8.65
C VAL A 270 -11.62 1.69 7.55
N ARG A 271 -12.90 1.88 7.92
CA ARG A 271 -14.04 1.60 7.01
C ARG A 271 -13.96 0.18 6.40
N GLY A 272 -13.60 -0.79 7.21
CA GLY A 272 -13.54 -2.21 6.82
C GLY A 272 -12.28 -2.61 6.04
N LYS A 273 -11.36 -1.69 5.80
CA LYS A 273 -10.13 -1.96 5.05
C LYS A 273 -8.92 -1.87 6.00
N GLY A 274 -8.13 -2.93 6.07
CA GLY A 274 -6.91 -2.96 6.89
C GLY A 274 -5.94 -1.83 6.52
N LEU A 275 -5.14 -1.39 7.47
CA LEU A 275 -4.19 -0.30 7.24
C LEU A 275 -2.94 -0.79 6.48
N PRO A 276 -2.33 0.05 5.67
CA PRO A 276 -0.98 -0.21 5.13
C PRO A 276 0.06 0.03 6.22
N PHE A 277 1.24 -0.53 6.08
CA PHE A 277 2.19 -0.72 7.17
C PHE A 277 3.14 0.47 7.39
N HIS A 278 2.54 1.65 7.51
CA HIS A 278 3.21 2.89 7.95
C HIS A 278 2.48 3.38 9.21
N ASP A 279 3.15 3.30 10.34
CA ASP A 279 2.50 3.47 11.65
C ASP A 279 2.16 4.94 11.93
N PRO A 280 0.87 5.26 12.14
CA PRO A 280 0.48 6.63 12.45
C PRO A 280 1.03 7.14 13.80
N ARG A 281 1.52 6.25 14.66
CA ARG A 281 2.23 6.68 15.88
C ARG A 281 3.58 7.31 15.55
N MET A 282 4.19 6.94 14.41
CA MET A 282 5.43 7.56 13.91
C MET A 282 5.13 8.83 13.10
N SER A 283 4.02 8.84 12.35
CA SER A 283 3.61 9.99 11.51
C SER A 283 2.11 10.29 11.71
N PRO A 284 1.74 11.11 12.70
CA PRO A 284 0.32 11.45 12.93
C PRO A 284 -0.38 12.10 11.73
N ALA A 285 0.33 12.86 10.90
CA ALA A 285 -0.29 13.39 9.68
C ALA A 285 -0.61 12.28 8.68
N GLY A 286 0.18 11.20 8.65
CA GLY A 286 -0.14 9.98 7.92
C GLY A 286 -1.43 9.34 8.44
N GLY A 287 -1.59 9.30 9.77
CA GLY A 287 -2.82 8.84 10.41
C GLY A 287 -4.03 9.67 9.99
N THR A 288 -3.87 10.99 9.91
CA THR A 288 -4.91 11.89 9.41
C THR A 288 -5.31 11.48 7.98
N ALA A 289 -4.33 11.19 7.13
CA ALA A 289 -4.61 10.74 5.76
C ALA A 289 -5.37 9.41 5.74
N PHE A 290 -5.00 8.45 6.60
CA PHE A 290 -5.68 7.13 6.65
C PHE A 290 -7.17 7.26 6.97
N ILE A 291 -7.55 8.25 7.78
CA ILE A 291 -8.94 8.45 8.19
C ILE A 291 -9.68 9.36 7.21
N ALA A 292 -9.05 10.48 6.82
CA ALA A 292 -9.71 11.58 6.11
C ALA A 292 -9.78 11.40 4.60
N ASP A 293 -8.89 10.60 3.99
CA ASP A 293 -8.86 10.47 2.53
C ASP A 293 -10.15 9.82 2.00
N ALA A 294 -10.50 10.20 0.79
CA ALA A 294 -11.64 9.60 0.07
C ALA A 294 -11.45 8.09 -0.17
N ASN A 295 -10.19 7.63 -0.18
CA ASN A 295 -9.82 6.20 -0.20
C ASN A 295 -9.09 5.89 1.12
N PRO A 296 -9.82 5.73 2.24
CA PRO A 296 -9.20 5.64 3.55
C PRO A 296 -8.27 4.43 3.68
N GLY A 297 -7.32 4.52 4.60
CA GLY A 297 -6.33 3.47 4.81
C GLY A 297 -5.48 3.23 3.56
N HIS A 298 -4.99 4.30 2.91
CA HIS A 298 -4.19 4.19 1.69
C HIS A 298 -2.87 4.96 1.84
N HIS A 299 -1.75 4.24 1.88
CA HIS A 299 -0.44 4.83 2.19
C HIS A 299 0.12 5.73 1.10
N MET A 300 -0.29 5.55 -0.16
CA MET A 300 0.29 6.33 -1.26
C MET A 300 0.00 7.83 -1.13
N ASN A 301 -1.11 8.19 -0.48
CA ASN A 301 -1.40 9.60 -0.21
C ASN A 301 -0.67 10.11 1.05
N SER A 302 -0.17 9.23 1.92
CA SER A 302 0.46 9.64 3.17
C SER A 302 1.97 9.87 3.07
N GLN A 303 2.65 9.35 2.03
CA GLN A 303 4.10 9.50 1.90
C GLN A 303 4.54 10.96 1.83
N VAL A 304 3.93 11.73 0.92
CA VAL A 304 4.23 13.18 0.80
C VAL A 304 3.82 13.90 2.09
N ILE A 305 2.71 13.50 2.69
CA ILE A 305 2.18 14.11 3.93
C ILE A 305 3.17 13.93 5.09
N GLY A 306 3.73 12.74 5.27
CA GLY A 306 4.74 12.49 6.30
C GLY A 306 6.01 13.31 6.08
N MET A 307 6.44 13.45 4.82
CA MET A 307 7.58 14.30 4.48
C MET A 307 7.32 15.76 4.85
N LEU A 308 6.13 16.29 4.52
CA LEU A 308 5.75 17.66 4.84
C LEU A 308 5.69 17.88 6.35
N GLU A 309 5.17 16.93 7.10
CA GLU A 309 5.11 16.98 8.56
C GLU A 309 6.51 17.13 9.17
N ASN A 310 7.51 16.52 8.53
CA ASN A 310 8.90 16.58 8.97
C ASN A 310 9.68 17.74 8.33
N GLY A 311 9.00 18.68 7.72
CA GLY A 311 9.59 19.93 7.23
C GLY A 311 10.14 19.86 5.81
N ALA A 312 9.82 18.83 5.05
CA ALA A 312 10.21 18.79 3.64
C ALA A 312 9.41 19.82 2.83
N ALA A 313 10.08 20.50 1.92
CA ALA A 313 9.45 21.47 1.04
C ALA A 313 8.98 20.83 -0.26
N LEU A 314 7.86 21.32 -0.80
CA LEU A 314 7.39 20.90 -2.13
C LEU A 314 8.00 21.77 -3.24
N GLY A 315 9.18 22.31 -3.01
CA GLY A 315 9.88 23.15 -3.96
C GLY A 315 10.57 24.30 -3.27
N THR A 316 11.15 25.20 -4.08
CA THR A 316 11.82 26.39 -3.56
C THR A 316 10.88 27.60 -3.41
N ASP A 317 9.68 27.51 -3.98
CA ASP A 317 8.69 28.59 -3.91
C ASP A 317 8.19 28.75 -2.47
N PRO A 318 8.22 29.96 -1.88
CA PRO A 318 7.72 30.19 -0.52
C PRO A 318 6.28 29.72 -0.30
N ALA A 319 5.44 29.77 -1.32
CA ALA A 319 4.04 29.32 -1.23
C ALA A 319 3.90 27.79 -1.08
N LEU A 320 4.97 27.04 -1.36
CA LEU A 320 5.01 25.58 -1.20
C LEU A 320 5.66 25.16 0.12
N GLN A 321 6.17 26.12 0.89
CA GLN A 321 6.82 25.81 2.16
C GLN A 321 5.74 25.49 3.21
N VAL A 322 5.91 24.38 3.88
CA VAL A 322 5.11 24.03 5.04
C VAL A 322 6.07 24.15 6.24
N PRO A 323 5.75 24.97 7.22
CA PRO A 323 6.63 25.07 8.41
C PRO A 323 6.82 23.70 9.04
N LYS A 324 8.03 23.41 9.48
CA LYS A 324 8.28 22.18 10.22
C LYS A 324 7.39 22.17 11.46
N LEU A 325 6.70 21.07 11.66
CA LEU A 325 5.81 20.89 12.80
C LEU A 325 6.46 19.97 13.84
N ASN A 326 6.03 20.11 15.08
CA ASN A 326 6.20 19.03 16.04
C ASN A 326 5.07 18.02 15.76
N PRO A 327 5.38 16.82 15.27
CA PRO A 327 4.33 15.87 14.88
C PRO A 327 3.35 15.51 15.99
N PHE A 328 3.78 15.63 17.25
CA PHE A 328 3.01 15.20 18.41
C PHE A 328 2.38 16.35 19.19
N GLU A 329 2.48 17.58 18.68
CA GLU A 329 1.92 18.78 19.34
C GLU A 329 1.07 19.62 18.39
N ASP A 330 1.50 19.80 17.14
CA ASP A 330 0.83 20.70 16.17
C ASP A 330 -0.32 19.97 15.46
N PHE A 331 -1.32 19.49 16.22
CA PHE A 331 -2.43 18.72 15.64
C PHE A 331 -3.37 19.58 14.79
N ASP A 332 -3.51 20.86 15.11
CA ASP A 332 -4.38 21.79 14.39
C ASP A 332 -3.97 21.99 12.91
N LYS A 333 -2.71 21.72 12.59
CA LYS A 333 -2.17 21.92 11.24
C LYS A 333 -2.21 20.67 10.35
N LYS A 334 -2.60 19.51 10.89
CA LYS A 334 -2.60 18.24 10.13
C LYS A 334 -3.51 18.29 8.91
N GLY A 335 -4.66 18.98 9.02
CA GLY A 335 -5.58 19.14 7.89
C GLY A 335 -4.99 19.89 6.71
N VAL A 336 -4.19 20.94 7.00
CA VAL A 336 -3.51 21.73 5.94
C VAL A 336 -2.45 20.86 5.25
N ILE A 337 -1.63 20.16 6.04
CA ILE A 337 -0.60 19.27 5.51
C ILE A 337 -1.26 18.19 4.65
N TYR A 338 -2.33 17.56 5.16
CA TYR A 338 -3.07 16.54 4.42
C TYR A 338 -3.58 17.09 3.08
N SER A 339 -4.27 18.25 3.10
CA SER A 339 -4.88 18.76 1.87
C SER A 339 -3.84 19.16 0.82
N THR A 340 -2.68 19.67 1.26
CA THR A 340 -1.57 20.06 0.36
C THR A 340 -0.88 18.83 -0.23
N GLY A 341 -0.49 17.89 0.62
CA GLY A 341 0.21 16.67 0.18
C GLY A 341 -0.68 15.79 -0.69
N ALA A 342 -1.95 15.62 -0.29
CA ALA A 342 -2.90 14.82 -1.07
C ALA A 342 -3.20 15.46 -2.43
N ALA A 343 -3.28 16.78 -2.51
CA ALA A 343 -3.48 17.46 -3.80
C ALA A 343 -2.31 17.19 -4.76
N TYR A 344 -1.08 17.26 -4.25
CA TYR A 344 0.10 16.96 -5.07
C TYR A 344 0.12 15.48 -5.48
N GLN A 345 -0.12 14.57 -4.54
CA GLN A 345 -0.14 13.13 -4.83
C GLN A 345 -1.20 12.79 -5.89
N LEU A 346 -2.40 13.37 -5.76
CA LEU A 346 -3.48 13.13 -6.73
C LEU A 346 -3.15 13.68 -8.11
N LEU A 347 -2.43 14.80 -8.18
CA LEU A 347 -1.94 15.33 -9.47
C LEU A 347 -1.02 14.31 -10.14
N MET A 348 -0.10 13.71 -9.39
CA MET A 348 0.80 12.66 -9.88
C MET A 348 -0.02 11.45 -10.39
N ASP A 349 -0.97 10.99 -9.58
CA ASP A 349 -1.77 9.79 -9.89
C ASP A 349 -2.55 9.95 -11.19
N VAL A 350 -3.23 11.10 -11.38
CA VAL A 350 -4.04 11.31 -12.59
C VAL A 350 -3.18 11.57 -13.82
N SER A 351 -1.94 11.99 -13.63
CA SER A 351 -0.97 12.15 -14.72
C SER A 351 -0.32 10.82 -15.13
N GLY A 352 -0.63 9.73 -14.40
CA GLY A 352 -0.03 8.42 -14.66
C GLY A 352 1.40 8.30 -14.19
N LEU A 353 1.85 9.21 -13.32
CA LEU A 353 3.20 9.18 -12.75
C LEU A 353 3.19 8.38 -11.45
N CYS A 354 4.28 7.66 -11.22
CA CYS A 354 4.42 6.83 -10.00
C CYS A 354 4.57 7.72 -8.75
N ALA A 355 3.94 7.32 -7.66
CA ALA A 355 4.06 8.01 -6.36
C ALA A 355 5.51 8.13 -5.89
N LEU A 356 6.37 7.17 -6.26
CA LEU A 356 7.80 7.23 -5.92
C LEU A 356 8.52 8.40 -6.60
N TYR A 357 7.94 8.99 -7.64
CA TYR A 357 8.45 10.26 -8.17
C TYR A 357 8.07 11.44 -7.27
N ALA A 358 6.91 11.41 -6.63
CA ALA A 358 6.46 12.52 -5.78
C ALA A 358 7.43 12.81 -4.62
N VAL A 359 8.05 11.75 -4.06
CA VAL A 359 9.05 11.91 -3.00
C VAL A 359 10.42 12.36 -3.52
N ASN A 360 10.59 12.38 -4.84
CA ASN A 360 11.86 12.78 -5.48
C ASN A 360 11.74 14.07 -6.27
N THR A 361 10.52 14.54 -6.55
CA THR A 361 10.28 15.71 -7.41
C THR A 361 9.36 16.72 -6.72
N GLN A 362 9.01 17.73 -7.44
CA GLN A 362 8.29 18.89 -6.90
C GLN A 362 7.16 19.29 -7.86
N PRO A 363 6.08 19.93 -7.37
CA PRO A 363 4.96 20.34 -8.23
C PRO A 363 5.35 21.11 -9.48
N PRO A 364 6.31 22.05 -9.46
CA PRO A 364 6.71 22.74 -10.70
C PRO A 364 7.18 21.78 -11.79
N ALA A 365 7.99 20.77 -11.46
CA ALA A 365 8.50 19.82 -12.47
C ALA A 365 7.35 19.01 -13.13
N VAL A 366 6.33 18.66 -12.34
CA VAL A 366 5.17 17.94 -12.85
C VAL A 366 4.33 18.86 -13.75
N ALA A 367 4.13 20.10 -13.34
CA ALA A 367 3.37 21.08 -14.12
C ALA A 367 4.04 21.34 -15.48
N GLU A 368 5.37 21.44 -15.51
CA GLU A 368 6.12 21.62 -16.76
C GLU A 368 5.94 20.44 -17.72
N LEU A 369 5.97 19.21 -17.19
CA LEU A 369 5.72 18.02 -18.03
C LEU A 369 4.31 18.05 -18.60
N LEU A 370 3.32 18.39 -17.79
CA LEU A 370 1.92 18.47 -18.22
C LEU A 370 1.72 19.57 -19.26
N ALA A 371 2.32 20.75 -19.05
CA ALA A 371 2.28 21.86 -19.99
C ALA A 371 2.87 21.44 -21.35
N GLY A 372 4.04 20.79 -21.31
CA GLY A 372 4.70 20.30 -22.56
C GLY A 372 3.84 19.29 -23.30
N VAL A 373 3.23 18.33 -22.61
CA VAL A 373 2.38 17.32 -23.26
C VAL A 373 1.12 17.94 -23.86
N THR A 374 0.45 18.81 -23.10
CA THR A 374 -0.88 19.32 -23.47
C THR A 374 -0.82 20.59 -24.33
N GLY A 375 0.25 21.37 -24.19
CA GLY A 375 0.34 22.72 -24.76
C GLY A 375 -0.44 23.76 -23.95
N TRP A 376 -0.92 23.40 -22.76
CA TRP A 376 -1.65 24.33 -21.89
C TRP A 376 -0.67 25.28 -21.18
N ASP A 377 -1.08 26.51 -20.95
CA ASP A 377 -0.35 27.43 -20.07
C ASP A 377 -0.66 27.01 -18.62
N LEU A 378 0.07 25.99 -18.16
CA LEU A 378 -0.21 25.36 -16.87
C LEU A 378 0.93 25.66 -15.88
N ARG A 379 0.66 26.56 -14.97
CA ARG A 379 1.56 26.84 -13.87
C ARG A 379 1.31 25.86 -12.71
N TRP A 380 2.31 25.66 -11.85
CA TRP A 380 2.20 24.68 -10.78
C TRP A 380 1.05 25.00 -9.80
N GLU A 381 0.72 26.30 -9.60
CA GLU A 381 -0.39 26.70 -8.73
C GLU A 381 -1.74 26.18 -9.27
N GLU A 382 -1.94 26.27 -10.59
CA GLU A 382 -3.16 25.76 -11.24
C GLU A 382 -3.20 24.23 -11.24
N ALA A 383 -2.01 23.60 -11.39
CA ALA A 383 -1.91 22.14 -11.29
C ALA A 383 -2.31 21.66 -9.89
N LEU A 384 -1.84 22.32 -8.82
CA LEU A 384 -2.23 21.99 -7.44
C LEU A 384 -3.71 22.25 -7.18
N LYS A 385 -4.27 23.34 -7.75
CA LYS A 385 -5.73 23.59 -7.66
C LYS A 385 -6.49 22.43 -8.31
N THR A 386 -5.98 21.89 -9.41
CA THR A 386 -6.57 20.71 -10.06
C THR A 386 -6.54 19.52 -9.10
N GLY A 387 -5.41 19.28 -8.43
CA GLY A 387 -5.32 18.24 -7.40
C GLY A 387 -6.35 18.41 -6.29
N ARG A 388 -6.53 19.65 -5.81
CA ARG A 388 -7.55 19.97 -4.80
C ARG A 388 -8.97 19.72 -5.33
N ARG A 389 -9.26 20.09 -6.59
CA ARG A 389 -10.57 19.80 -7.20
C ARG A 389 -10.83 18.29 -7.26
N ILE A 390 -9.82 17.50 -7.60
CA ILE A 390 -9.93 16.03 -7.63
C ILE A 390 -10.20 15.49 -6.22
N LEU A 391 -9.47 15.98 -5.21
CA LEU A 391 -9.69 15.60 -3.82
C LEU A 391 -11.13 15.89 -3.38
N THR A 392 -11.62 17.11 -3.68
CA THR A 392 -12.97 17.55 -3.35
C THR A 392 -14.01 16.67 -4.05
N LEU A 393 -13.81 16.39 -5.35
CA LEU A 393 -14.75 15.58 -6.13
C LEU A 393 -14.84 14.14 -5.56
N ARG A 394 -13.71 13.56 -5.19
CA ARG A 394 -13.68 12.22 -4.58
C ARG A 394 -14.42 12.21 -3.24
N GLN A 395 -14.22 13.24 -2.39
CA GLN A 395 -14.93 13.36 -1.11
C GLN A 395 -16.44 13.57 -1.33
N ALA A 396 -16.82 14.43 -2.28
CA ALA A 396 -18.22 14.66 -2.61
C ALA A 396 -18.91 13.38 -3.12
N PHE A 397 -18.20 12.58 -3.92
CA PHE A 397 -18.71 11.28 -4.37
C PHE A 397 -19.02 10.37 -3.18
N ASN A 398 -18.11 10.29 -2.22
CA ASN A 398 -18.30 9.47 -1.03
C ASN A 398 -19.42 10.01 -0.13
N ALA A 399 -19.53 11.33 0.05
CA ALA A 399 -20.60 11.97 0.82
C ALA A 399 -21.97 11.67 0.22
N ARG A 400 -22.04 11.68 -1.07
CA ARG A 400 -23.27 11.33 -1.78
C ARG A 400 -23.71 9.86 -1.55
N UNK A 401 -22.80 9.16 -1.51
CA UNK A 401 -23.00 7.83 -1.27
C UNK A 401 -23.47 7.56 0.06
N LEU A 402 -22.96 8.16 0.99
CA LEU A 402 -23.39 8.07 2.38
C LEU A 402 -24.81 8.61 2.60
N MET A 403 -25.11 9.74 2.01
CA MET A 403 -26.45 10.33 2.09
C MET A 403 -27.55 9.45 1.48
N GLN A 404 -27.19 8.57 0.56
CA GLN A 404 -28.12 7.63 -0.05
C GLN A 404 -28.28 6.32 0.75
N GLY A 405 -27.73 6.26 1.96
CA GLY A 405 -27.88 5.13 2.87
C GLY A 405 -27.10 3.88 2.47
N ARG A 406 -26.15 4.02 1.54
CA ARG A 406 -25.38 2.88 1.02
C ARG A 406 -24.00 2.70 1.69
N GLY A 407 -23.80 3.27 2.88
CA GLY A 407 -22.48 3.21 3.49
C GLY A 407 -22.44 3.63 4.96
N SER A 408 -23.19 2.93 5.82
CA SER A 408 -23.14 3.22 7.25
C SER A 408 -22.28 2.23 8.00
N HIS A 409 -21.01 2.58 8.22
CA HIS A 409 -20.25 2.02 9.33
C HIS A 409 -19.61 3.19 10.09
N PRO A 410 -19.87 3.32 11.39
CA PRO A 410 -19.24 4.36 12.20
C PRO A 410 -17.72 4.19 12.23
N ILE A 411 -17.02 5.29 12.23
CA ILE A 411 -15.58 5.33 12.43
C ILE A 411 -15.33 4.86 13.86
N ARG A 412 -14.81 3.64 14.03
CA ARG A 412 -14.30 3.22 15.35
C ARG A 412 -12.87 3.72 15.47
N SER A 413 -12.57 4.34 16.59
CA SER A 413 -11.28 4.98 16.86
C SER A 413 -10.13 3.98 16.83
N ILE A 414 -9.01 4.42 16.28
CA ILE A 414 -7.77 3.65 16.19
C ILE A 414 -7.06 3.60 17.55
N CYS A 415 -7.65 4.15 18.60
CA CYS A 415 -7.09 4.07 19.94
C CYS A 415 -7.39 2.73 20.60
N PRO A 416 -6.40 1.96 21.02
CA PRO A 416 -6.65 0.77 21.84
C PRO A 416 -7.35 1.17 23.14
N GLN A 417 -8.40 0.46 23.50
CA GLN A 417 -9.14 0.73 24.75
C GLN A 417 -8.38 0.34 26.03
N GLU A 418 -7.11 -0.03 25.92
CA GLU A 418 -6.31 -0.41 27.08
C GLU A 418 -5.28 0.66 27.44
N SER A 419 -5.74 1.72 28.04
CA SER A 419 -5.07 2.52 29.07
C SER A 419 -5.98 3.67 29.48
N ARG A 420 -7.09 3.33 30.12
CA ARG A 420 -7.82 4.33 30.88
C ARG A 420 -7.09 4.60 32.18
N THR A 421 -5.85 5.08 32.07
CA THR A 421 -5.21 5.84 33.13
C THR A 421 -4.27 6.84 32.45
N ASN A 422 -4.74 8.07 32.42
CA ASN A 422 -3.97 9.29 32.17
C ASN A 422 -2.92 9.26 31.04
N ARG A 423 -3.34 9.61 29.81
CA ARG A 423 -2.59 10.47 28.89
C ARG A 423 -3.22 10.49 27.50
N CYS A 424 -4.30 11.22 27.37
CA CYS A 424 -4.72 11.84 26.10
C CYS A 424 -5.37 13.17 26.51
N GLN A 425 -4.55 14.14 26.79
CA GLN A 425 -4.93 15.54 26.79
C GLN A 425 -4.19 16.22 25.65
#